data_9c23f2b01dfe10c4b4417d103013c484
#
_entry.id   9c23f2b01dfe10c4b4417d103013c484
#
_cell.length_a   1.000
_cell.length_b   1.000
_cell.length_c   1.000
_cell.angle_alpha   90.00
_cell.angle_beta   90.00
_cell.angle_gamma   90.00
#
_symmetry.space_group_name_H-M   'P 1'
#
loop_
_entity.id
_entity.type
_entity.pdbx_description
1 polymer ?
#
loop_
_entity_poly.entity_id
_entity_poly.type
_entity_poly.pdbx_seq_one_letter_code
_entity_poly.pdbx_strand_id
1 'polypeptide(L)'
;MTEGQANSFWWDRRCLPAAGCLAGLLLMLPSVFPVAAPVQGVAFVPLLLALRRVTGWRQCLYTGLLLGLGFIAPQILLLQLPPIISLILIAYFVALLTLLAVVGRKWVRPTTIAGCFAFGALAATLDWATTTALPMWGTAQSFVRGWSAYPRTMAFTSVTGMSGAMFVLGATQALLVILILDRRRRVVGVVTLVGLLAVVAAVDLVILVQKPVAHLKVAGVGWIFDREYGDPGHEQGFARLYAQPVAEAARQGARLVVSPEVAFAIYDAPQHDPFARFVELARQHNVYLIVGYLDVRTVRNCAAFISPTEGVMGRYAKVHITPFENSPKGDGEPVTISVDGVSVGALICHDDNYTDIARRYGDQATGVVAIPTNDWRHVRHAHLQSMIHRAIESRFAIVRAASDGISAIIAPDGTLLDVRDHFRDGPGLIQADVPVYHTRTLFSRYGHWFVVVCTALLVLHLVQRRRHAGVGWALAHADSSDDDKQHGLKPILPISNDTEEKT
;
A
#
# COMPACT_ATOMS: atom_id res chain seq x y z
N MET A 1 -1.39 -6.37 45.04
CA MET A 1 -0.60 -5.33 44.36
C MET A 1 -1.39 -4.05 44.42
N THR A 2 -0.87 -3.01 45.10
CA THR A 2 -1.51 -1.68 45.15
C THR A 2 -1.51 -1.04 43.76
N GLU A 3 -2.50 -0.22 43.44
CA GLU A 3 -2.60 0.49 42.14
C GLU A 3 -1.32 1.22 41.72
N GLY A 4 -0.48 1.63 42.68
CA GLY A 4 0.81 2.24 42.42
C GLY A 4 1.88 1.28 41.88
N GLN A 5 1.82 -0.03 42.20
CA GLN A 5 2.79 -1.04 41.74
C GLN A 5 2.43 -1.58 40.34
N ALA A 6 1.15 -1.68 40.00
CA ALA A 6 0.74 -2.09 38.67
C ALA A 6 1.09 -1.03 37.61
N ASN A 7 1.07 0.25 37.96
CA ASN A 7 1.49 1.34 37.07
C ASN A 7 2.99 1.41 36.82
N SER A 8 3.84 0.81 37.66
CA SER A 8 5.31 0.86 37.50
C SER A 8 5.85 -0.22 36.57
N PHE A 9 5.23 -1.38 36.52
CA PHE A 9 5.73 -2.56 35.77
C PHE A 9 5.72 -2.35 34.24
N TRP A 10 4.65 -1.80 33.67
CA TRP A 10 4.53 -1.59 32.22
C TRP A 10 5.38 -0.43 31.68
N TRP A 11 6.00 0.35 32.58
CA TRP A 11 6.71 1.59 32.23
C TRP A 11 8.17 1.60 32.70
N ASP A 12 8.71 0.45 33.11
CA ASP A 12 10.14 0.31 33.33
C ASP A 12 10.87 0.64 32.01
N ARG A 13 11.95 1.41 32.11
CA ARG A 13 12.78 1.77 30.94
C ARG A 13 13.30 0.57 30.19
N ARG A 14 13.38 -0.60 30.83
CA ARG A 14 13.76 -1.89 30.21
C ARG A 14 12.69 -2.44 29.27
N CYS A 15 11.42 -2.07 29.45
CA CYS A 15 10.30 -2.53 28.63
C CYS A 15 10.04 -1.66 27.39
N LEU A 16 10.70 -0.49 27.24
CA LEU A 16 10.48 0.41 26.10
C LEU A 16 10.79 -0.25 24.73
N PRO A 17 11.87 -1.03 24.56
CA PRO A 17 12.10 -1.76 23.31
C PRO A 17 11.02 -2.80 23.01
N ALA A 18 10.46 -3.48 24.03
CA ALA A 18 9.38 -4.42 23.87
C ALA A 18 8.08 -3.77 23.32
N ALA A 19 7.81 -2.50 23.71
CA ALA A 19 6.72 -1.74 23.15
C ALA A 19 6.91 -1.45 21.65
N GLY A 20 8.16 -1.27 21.19
CA GLY A 20 8.48 -1.20 19.76
C GLY A 20 8.16 -2.51 19.04
N CYS A 21 8.60 -3.64 19.58
CA CYS A 21 8.30 -4.97 19.02
C CYS A 21 6.80 -5.22 18.95
N LEU A 22 6.05 -4.95 20.02
CA LEU A 22 4.60 -5.08 20.04
C LEU A 22 3.93 -4.22 18.95
N ALA A 23 4.36 -2.98 18.80
CA ALA A 23 3.85 -2.08 17.77
C ALA A 23 4.13 -2.65 16.35
N GLY A 24 5.31 -3.22 16.13
CA GLY A 24 5.65 -3.88 14.86
C GLY A 24 4.78 -5.09 14.57
N LEU A 25 4.56 -5.96 15.56
CA LEU A 25 3.66 -7.12 15.44
C LEU A 25 2.22 -6.70 15.14
N LEU A 26 1.70 -5.69 15.85
CA LEU A 26 0.34 -5.19 15.60
C LEU A 26 0.21 -4.54 14.22
N LEU A 27 1.24 -3.86 13.74
CA LEU A 27 1.28 -3.25 12.42
C LEU A 27 1.31 -4.32 11.31
N MET A 28 2.06 -5.42 11.54
CA MET A 28 2.23 -6.53 10.62
C MET A 28 0.98 -7.42 10.52
N LEU A 29 0.26 -7.62 11.62
CA LEU A 29 -0.79 -8.63 11.75
C LEU A 29 -1.80 -8.64 10.59
N PRO A 30 -2.34 -7.49 10.10
CA PRO A 30 -3.25 -7.47 8.97
C PRO A 30 -2.62 -7.82 7.62
N SER A 31 -1.32 -7.71 7.48
CA SER A 31 -0.66 -8.16 6.25
C SER A 31 -0.73 -9.66 6.03
N VAL A 32 -0.85 -10.41 7.13
CA VAL A 32 -1.01 -11.88 7.14
C VAL A 32 -2.47 -12.28 7.33
N PHE A 33 -3.17 -11.61 8.23
CA PHE A 33 -4.57 -11.85 8.56
C PHE A 33 -5.39 -10.57 8.30
N PRO A 34 -5.85 -10.33 7.05
CA PRO A 34 -6.49 -9.07 6.69
C PRO A 34 -7.72 -8.72 7.55
N VAL A 35 -8.45 -9.72 8.02
CA VAL A 35 -9.59 -9.55 8.94
C VAL A 35 -9.18 -8.84 10.24
N ALA A 36 -7.90 -8.89 10.62
CA ALA A 36 -7.36 -8.19 11.78
C ALA A 36 -6.98 -6.72 11.51
N ALA A 37 -7.32 -6.15 10.33
CA ALA A 37 -6.99 -4.75 10.01
C ALA A 37 -7.42 -3.72 11.07
N PRO A 38 -8.57 -3.84 11.77
CA PRO A 38 -8.92 -2.90 12.84
C PRO A 38 -7.90 -2.83 13.98
N VAL A 39 -7.10 -3.89 14.20
CA VAL A 39 -6.03 -3.90 15.22
C VAL A 39 -4.94 -2.88 14.88
N GLN A 40 -4.72 -2.58 13.59
CA GLN A 40 -3.80 -1.50 13.19
C GLN A 40 -4.23 -0.13 13.74
N GLY A 41 -5.51 0.09 14.05
CA GLY A 41 -5.99 1.33 14.66
C GLY A 41 -5.32 1.68 16.00
N VAL A 42 -4.63 0.74 16.64
CA VAL A 42 -3.87 0.93 17.88
C VAL A 42 -2.39 0.52 17.78
N ALA A 43 -1.91 0.12 16.62
CA ALA A 43 -0.58 -0.47 16.44
C ALA A 43 0.57 0.46 16.90
N PHE A 44 0.48 1.76 16.63
CA PHE A 44 1.50 2.73 17.04
C PHE A 44 1.32 3.25 18.48
N VAL A 45 0.20 2.95 19.15
CA VAL A 45 -0.02 3.42 20.52
C VAL A 45 1.09 2.97 21.47
N PRO A 46 1.50 1.68 21.52
CA PRO A 46 2.64 1.25 22.36
C PRO A 46 3.93 2.01 22.03
N LEU A 47 4.24 2.17 20.74
CA LEU A 47 5.41 2.92 20.30
C LEU A 47 5.36 4.37 20.78
N LEU A 48 4.26 5.08 20.55
CA LEU A 48 4.10 6.49 20.88
C LEU A 48 4.17 6.74 22.40
N LEU A 49 3.61 5.82 23.20
CA LEU A 49 3.74 5.85 24.66
C LEU A 49 5.19 5.63 25.08
N ALA A 50 5.91 4.68 24.48
CA ALA A 50 7.31 4.42 24.75
C ALA A 50 8.18 5.63 24.38
N LEU A 51 8.00 6.19 23.19
CA LEU A 51 8.79 7.34 22.71
C LEU A 51 8.68 8.58 23.59
N ARG A 52 7.59 8.76 24.34
CA ARG A 52 7.47 9.83 25.34
C ARG A 52 8.36 9.63 26.57
N ARG A 53 8.73 8.38 26.87
CA ARG A 53 9.54 8.00 28.05
C ARG A 53 11.01 7.75 27.75
N VAL A 54 11.33 7.54 26.46
CA VAL A 54 12.72 7.39 26.01
C VAL A 54 13.52 8.65 26.33
N THR A 55 14.61 8.54 27.08
CA THR A 55 15.48 9.66 27.46
C THR A 55 16.70 9.76 26.54
N GLY A 56 17.28 8.63 26.14
CA GLY A 56 18.51 8.56 25.36
C GLY A 56 18.30 8.15 23.91
N TRP A 57 19.24 8.53 23.02
CA TRP A 57 19.22 8.14 21.60
C TRP A 57 19.32 6.63 21.39
N ARG A 58 20.10 5.92 22.24
CA ARG A 58 20.25 4.45 22.16
C ARG A 58 18.93 3.73 22.42
N GLN A 59 18.16 4.16 23.43
CA GLN A 59 16.83 3.57 23.70
C GLN A 59 15.87 3.80 22.55
N CYS A 60 15.89 5.00 21.93
CA CYS A 60 15.08 5.29 20.75
C CYS A 60 15.46 4.38 19.58
N LEU A 61 16.76 4.20 19.36
CA LEU A 61 17.27 3.31 18.31
C LEU A 61 16.81 1.86 18.53
N TYR A 62 17.01 1.31 19.74
CA TYR A 62 16.55 -0.06 20.04
C TYR A 62 15.04 -0.23 19.91
N THR A 63 14.25 0.77 20.34
CA THR A 63 12.79 0.74 20.16
C THR A 63 12.41 0.70 18.68
N GLY A 64 13.10 1.48 17.84
CA GLY A 64 12.89 1.49 16.39
C GLY A 64 13.35 0.20 15.70
N LEU A 65 14.51 -0.35 16.10
CA LEU A 65 14.99 -1.63 15.57
C LEU A 65 14.01 -2.77 15.87
N LEU A 66 13.50 -2.84 17.10
CA LEU A 66 12.52 -3.87 17.46
C LEU A 66 11.15 -3.63 16.82
N LEU A 67 10.76 -2.38 16.57
CA LEU A 67 9.58 -2.07 15.76
C LEU A 67 9.72 -2.68 14.35
N GLY A 68 10.86 -2.46 13.72
CA GLY A 68 11.15 -2.99 12.37
C GLY A 68 11.20 -4.52 12.35
N LEU A 69 11.91 -5.14 13.31
CA LEU A 69 11.98 -6.59 13.41
C LEU A 69 10.62 -7.22 13.69
N GLY A 70 9.82 -6.64 14.60
CA GLY A 70 8.46 -7.13 14.89
C GLY A 70 7.54 -7.05 13.67
N PHE A 71 7.75 -6.05 12.78
CA PHE A 71 6.98 -5.93 11.54
C PHE A 71 7.41 -6.95 10.49
N ILE A 72 8.73 -7.06 10.20
CA ILE A 72 9.16 -7.79 8.99
C ILE A 72 9.48 -9.28 9.23
N ALA A 73 10.04 -9.64 10.41
CA ALA A 73 10.52 -11.00 10.62
C ALA A 73 9.43 -12.08 10.48
N PRO A 74 8.19 -11.91 11.02
CA PRO A 74 7.14 -12.91 10.81
C PRO A 74 6.71 -13.02 9.34
N GLN A 75 6.73 -11.91 8.57
CA GLN A 75 6.38 -11.94 7.15
C GLN A 75 7.39 -12.72 6.32
N ILE A 76 8.70 -12.55 6.60
CA ILE A 76 9.77 -13.29 5.90
C ILE A 76 9.62 -14.80 6.11
N LEU A 77 9.30 -15.23 7.33
CA LEU A 77 9.07 -16.65 7.63
C LEU A 77 7.89 -17.24 6.83
N LEU A 78 6.87 -16.43 6.57
CA LEU A 78 5.67 -16.86 5.83
C LEU A 78 5.85 -16.80 4.32
N LEU A 79 6.58 -15.82 3.80
CA LEU A 79 6.76 -15.62 2.36
C LEU A 79 7.78 -16.58 1.75
N GLN A 80 8.64 -17.21 2.55
CA GLN A 80 9.66 -18.18 2.12
C GLN A 80 10.52 -17.68 0.94
N LEU A 81 10.91 -16.40 1.01
CA LEU A 81 11.72 -15.77 -0.03
C LEU A 81 13.18 -16.25 0.02
N PRO A 82 13.91 -16.16 -1.10
CA PRO A 82 15.36 -16.43 -1.11
C PRO A 82 16.10 -15.64 -0.02
N PRO A 83 17.10 -16.23 0.65
CA PRO A 83 17.78 -15.64 1.81
C PRO A 83 18.32 -14.22 1.57
N ILE A 84 18.88 -13.97 0.39
CA ILE A 84 19.42 -12.65 0.05
C ILE A 84 18.32 -11.58 0.00
N ILE A 85 17.16 -11.89 -0.57
CA ILE A 85 16.01 -10.98 -0.65
C ILE A 85 15.43 -10.77 0.75
N SER A 86 15.32 -11.83 1.54
CA SER A 86 14.88 -11.77 2.93
C SER A 86 15.75 -10.82 3.74
N LEU A 87 17.07 -10.91 3.61
CA LEU A 87 18.03 -10.02 4.31
C LEU A 87 17.87 -8.56 3.88
N ILE A 88 17.72 -8.30 2.56
CA ILE A 88 17.50 -6.95 2.04
C ILE A 88 16.20 -6.35 2.60
N LEU A 89 15.10 -7.12 2.60
CA LEU A 89 13.81 -6.66 3.14
C LEU A 89 13.88 -6.40 4.64
N ILE A 90 14.54 -7.27 5.41
CA ILE A 90 14.75 -7.06 6.84
C ILE A 90 15.51 -5.75 7.08
N ALA A 91 16.65 -5.56 6.43
CA ALA A 91 17.46 -4.35 6.58
C ALA A 91 16.67 -3.10 6.20
N TYR A 92 15.93 -3.16 5.10
CA TYR A 92 15.11 -2.06 4.58
C TYR A 92 14.01 -1.64 5.57
N PHE A 93 13.15 -2.56 5.99
CA PHE A 93 12.03 -2.23 6.89
C PHE A 93 12.47 -1.87 8.29
N VAL A 94 13.53 -2.51 8.80
CA VAL A 94 14.14 -2.16 10.09
C VAL A 94 14.69 -0.74 10.04
N ALA A 95 15.42 -0.35 9.00
CA ALA A 95 15.93 1.00 8.84
C ALA A 95 14.79 2.04 8.74
N LEU A 96 13.77 1.77 7.93
CA LEU A 96 12.64 2.66 7.71
C LEU A 96 11.82 2.89 8.99
N LEU A 97 11.47 1.83 9.71
CA LEU A 97 10.68 1.94 10.93
C LEU A 97 11.49 2.48 12.11
N THR A 98 12.82 2.27 12.10
CA THR A 98 13.73 2.97 13.02
C THR A 98 13.74 4.47 12.72
N LEU A 99 13.76 4.86 11.45
CA LEU A 99 13.66 6.28 11.02
C LEU A 99 12.33 6.90 11.51
N LEU A 100 11.20 6.19 11.35
CA LEU A 100 9.91 6.62 11.90
C LEU A 100 9.99 6.91 13.41
N ALA A 101 10.58 6.01 14.19
CA ALA A 101 10.69 6.17 15.62
C ALA A 101 11.60 7.37 16.00
N VAL A 102 12.76 7.49 15.34
CA VAL A 102 13.74 8.55 15.61
C VAL A 102 13.19 9.92 15.23
N VAL A 103 12.64 10.06 14.01
CA VAL A 103 12.05 11.31 13.51
C VAL A 103 10.82 11.68 14.33
N GLY A 104 9.95 10.71 14.61
CA GLY A 104 8.76 10.89 15.42
C GLY A 104 9.09 11.42 16.82
N ARG A 105 10.13 10.87 17.49
CA ARG A 105 10.56 11.33 18.81
C ARG A 105 11.28 12.67 18.76
N LYS A 106 12.30 12.79 17.94
CA LYS A 106 13.23 13.93 17.97
C LYS A 106 12.63 15.20 17.41
N TRP A 107 11.93 15.08 16.30
CA TRP A 107 11.51 16.22 15.52
C TRP A 107 10.00 16.45 15.50
N VAL A 108 9.19 15.42 15.34
CA VAL A 108 7.73 15.55 15.27
C VAL A 108 7.11 15.76 16.66
N ARG A 109 7.47 14.90 17.63
CA ARG A 109 6.97 14.93 19.02
C ARG A 109 5.44 15.11 19.08
N PRO A 110 4.63 14.08 18.84
CA PRO A 110 3.18 14.20 18.77
C PRO A 110 2.55 14.43 20.15
N THR A 111 2.82 15.61 20.73
CA THR A 111 2.31 16.06 22.03
C THR A 111 1.29 17.17 21.92
N THR A 112 1.05 17.65 20.68
CA THR A 112 0.05 18.66 20.34
C THR A 112 -0.81 18.14 19.19
N ILE A 113 -1.97 18.75 18.94
CA ILE A 113 -2.82 18.38 17.80
C ILE A 113 -2.04 18.48 16.49
N ALA A 114 -1.34 19.60 16.26
CA ALA A 114 -0.46 19.74 15.07
C ALA A 114 0.61 18.66 14.98
N GLY A 115 1.21 18.26 16.12
CA GLY A 115 2.17 17.16 16.16
C GLY A 115 1.57 15.80 15.84
N CYS A 116 0.27 15.57 16.15
CA CYS A 116 -0.43 14.34 15.76
C CYS A 116 -0.63 14.27 14.24
N PHE A 117 -1.04 15.36 13.62
CA PHE A 117 -1.16 15.43 12.16
C PHE A 117 0.22 15.32 11.47
N ALA A 118 1.26 15.93 12.05
CA ALA A 118 2.63 15.79 11.55
C ALA A 118 3.15 14.34 11.67
N PHE A 119 2.72 13.58 12.69
CA PHE A 119 3.04 12.15 12.79
C PHE A 119 2.30 11.34 11.72
N GLY A 120 1.03 11.61 11.48
CA GLY A 120 0.28 11.03 10.36
C GLY A 120 0.94 11.32 9.01
N ALA A 121 1.38 12.57 8.79
CA ALA A 121 2.10 13.00 7.58
C ALA A 121 3.44 12.28 7.43
N LEU A 122 4.20 12.10 8.51
CA LEU A 122 5.43 11.32 8.51
C LEU A 122 5.18 9.85 8.13
N ALA A 123 4.16 9.23 8.72
CA ALA A 123 3.79 7.85 8.44
C ALA A 123 3.37 7.67 6.96
N ALA A 124 2.54 8.58 6.43
CA ALA A 124 2.12 8.59 5.03
C ALA A 124 3.30 8.77 4.06
N THR A 125 4.23 9.69 4.37
CA THR A 125 5.42 9.93 3.54
C THR A 125 6.35 8.71 3.52
N LEU A 126 6.50 8.02 4.64
CA LEU A 126 7.30 6.80 4.71
C LEU A 126 6.63 5.63 3.98
N ASP A 127 5.31 5.45 4.09
CA ASP A 127 4.58 4.44 3.32
C ASP A 127 4.69 4.69 1.82
N TRP A 128 4.55 5.95 1.38
CA TRP A 128 4.79 6.33 -0.01
C TRP A 128 6.23 6.05 -0.45
N ALA A 129 7.22 6.32 0.41
CA ALA A 129 8.62 6.06 0.09
C ALA A 129 8.84 4.56 -0.17
N THR A 130 8.22 3.67 0.61
CA THR A 130 8.32 2.21 0.38
C THR A 130 7.62 1.75 -0.88
N THR A 131 6.46 2.33 -1.19
CA THR A 131 5.59 1.81 -2.26
C THR A 131 5.85 2.45 -3.62
N THR A 132 6.49 3.63 -3.64
CA THR A 132 6.59 4.43 -4.87
C THR A 132 7.99 4.98 -5.12
N ALA A 133 8.63 5.61 -4.12
CA ALA A 133 9.93 6.26 -4.32
C ALA A 133 11.10 5.25 -4.34
N LEU A 134 11.01 4.19 -3.53
CA LEU A 134 12.00 3.12 -3.42
C LEU A 134 11.31 1.75 -3.54
N PRO A 135 10.53 1.50 -4.60
CA PRO A 135 9.72 0.30 -4.68
C PRO A 135 10.60 -0.90 -5.02
N MET A 136 10.48 -1.98 -4.22
CA MET A 136 10.95 -3.30 -4.61
C MET A 136 9.75 -4.15 -5.11
N TRP A 137 8.63 -4.04 -4.41
CA TRP A 137 7.39 -4.77 -4.67
C TRP A 137 6.18 -3.82 -4.73
N GLY A 138 6.41 -2.52 -4.95
CA GLY A 138 5.34 -1.53 -5.04
C GLY A 138 4.42 -1.52 -3.83
N THR A 139 3.12 -1.42 -4.06
CA THR A 139 2.10 -1.34 -3.00
C THR A 139 1.90 -2.63 -2.21
N ALA A 140 2.48 -3.76 -2.64
CA ALA A 140 2.56 -4.96 -1.82
C ALA A 140 3.38 -4.74 -0.53
N GLN A 141 4.20 -3.67 -0.47
CA GLN A 141 4.97 -3.26 0.71
C GLN A 141 4.23 -2.26 1.62
N SER A 142 3.04 -1.77 1.24
CA SER A 142 2.29 -0.82 2.06
C SER A 142 1.89 -1.39 3.41
N PHE A 143 2.03 -0.58 4.46
CA PHE A 143 1.62 -0.94 5.81
C PHE A 143 0.11 -1.13 5.94
N VAL A 144 -0.69 -0.47 5.07
CA VAL A 144 -2.16 -0.52 5.10
C VAL A 144 -2.75 -1.57 4.15
N ARG A 145 -1.92 -2.39 3.50
CA ARG A 145 -2.37 -3.42 2.55
C ARG A 145 -3.48 -4.32 3.11
N GLY A 146 -3.39 -4.69 4.37
CA GLY A 146 -4.36 -5.57 5.04
C GLY A 146 -5.79 -5.02 5.13
N TRP A 147 -6.00 -3.70 4.94
CA TRP A 147 -7.33 -3.09 4.90
C TRP A 147 -8.14 -3.49 3.67
N SER A 148 -7.55 -4.22 2.74
CA SER A 148 -8.26 -4.92 1.66
C SER A 148 -9.42 -5.81 2.13
N ALA A 149 -9.43 -6.26 3.39
CA ALA A 149 -10.56 -6.99 3.99
C ALA A 149 -11.78 -6.09 4.29
N TYR A 150 -11.60 -4.78 4.32
CA TYR A 150 -12.62 -3.78 4.59
C TYR A 150 -12.64 -2.73 3.48
N PRO A 151 -12.80 -3.13 2.21
CA PRO A 151 -12.54 -2.27 1.06
C PRO A 151 -13.40 -1.02 1.04
N ARG A 152 -14.66 -1.11 1.47
CA ARG A 152 -15.60 0.03 1.47
C ARG A 152 -15.22 1.14 2.45
N THR A 153 -14.48 0.83 3.52
CA THR A 153 -13.92 1.82 4.44
C THR A 153 -12.66 2.50 3.91
N MET A 154 -12.23 2.09 2.72
CA MET A 154 -11.06 2.61 2.02
C MET A 154 -11.43 3.41 0.76
N ALA A 155 -12.73 3.69 0.52
CA ALA A 155 -13.18 4.39 -0.69
C ALA A 155 -12.53 5.78 -0.84
N PHE A 156 -12.25 6.48 0.28
CA PHE A 156 -11.54 7.76 0.29
C PHE A 156 -10.13 7.71 -0.31
N THR A 157 -9.53 6.52 -0.45
CA THR A 157 -8.23 6.37 -1.12
C THR A 157 -8.31 6.64 -2.63
N SER A 158 -9.50 6.64 -3.23
CA SER A 158 -9.72 7.17 -4.59
C SER A 158 -9.45 8.69 -4.69
N VAL A 159 -9.41 9.38 -3.55
CA VAL A 159 -9.02 10.80 -3.46
C VAL A 159 -7.54 10.94 -3.11
N THR A 160 -7.05 10.20 -2.11
CA THR A 160 -5.76 10.42 -1.47
C THR A 160 -4.67 9.39 -1.83
N GLY A 161 -5.05 8.26 -2.44
CA GLY A 161 -4.23 7.06 -2.51
C GLY A 161 -4.11 6.36 -1.15
N MET A 162 -3.45 5.20 -1.12
CA MET A 162 -3.18 4.43 0.11
C MET A 162 -2.44 5.25 1.18
N SER A 163 -1.65 6.24 0.79
CA SER A 163 -0.96 7.13 1.71
C SER A 163 -1.92 7.92 2.60
N GLY A 164 -3.15 8.22 2.13
CA GLY A 164 -4.21 8.81 2.96
C GLY A 164 -4.64 7.91 4.11
N ALA A 165 -4.76 6.61 3.86
CA ALA A 165 -5.08 5.65 4.91
C ALA A 165 -3.98 5.59 5.98
N MET A 166 -2.71 5.60 5.55
CA MET A 166 -1.58 5.63 6.48
C MET A 166 -1.54 6.93 7.29
N PHE A 167 -1.88 8.08 6.66
CA PHE A 167 -2.03 9.36 7.38
C PHE A 167 -3.11 9.28 8.46
N VAL A 168 -4.30 8.79 8.11
CA VAL A 168 -5.42 8.64 9.05
C VAL A 168 -5.02 7.74 10.21
N LEU A 169 -4.42 6.58 9.94
CA LEU A 169 -3.94 5.66 10.98
C LEU A 169 -2.90 6.31 11.90
N GLY A 170 -1.91 7.00 11.36
CA GLY A 170 -0.88 7.66 12.16
C GLY A 170 -1.45 8.80 13.02
N ALA A 171 -2.28 9.66 12.44
CA ALA A 171 -2.87 10.81 13.12
C ALA A 171 -3.85 10.38 14.22
N THR A 172 -4.74 9.42 13.94
CA THR A 172 -5.72 8.92 14.92
C THR A 172 -5.04 8.31 16.14
N GLN A 173 -4.01 7.49 15.94
CA GLN A 173 -3.28 6.86 17.04
C GLN A 173 -2.49 7.87 17.89
N ALA A 174 -1.90 8.88 17.26
CA ALA A 174 -1.26 9.97 17.98
C ALA A 174 -2.28 10.80 18.79
N LEU A 175 -3.48 11.04 18.26
CA LEU A 175 -4.60 11.66 19.00
C LEU A 175 -5.05 10.78 20.17
N LEU A 176 -5.19 9.46 19.99
CA LEU A 176 -5.53 8.54 21.09
C LEU A 176 -4.52 8.63 22.24
N VAL A 177 -3.24 8.76 21.94
CA VAL A 177 -2.20 8.94 22.99
C VAL A 177 -2.36 10.28 23.73
N ILE A 178 -2.78 11.35 23.06
CA ILE A 178 -3.13 12.62 23.73
C ILE A 178 -4.34 12.41 24.66
N LEU A 179 -5.38 11.71 24.20
CA LEU A 179 -6.57 11.43 25.02
C LEU A 179 -6.23 10.64 26.29
N ILE A 180 -5.29 9.73 26.20
CA ILE A 180 -4.84 8.92 27.35
C ILE A 180 -4.03 9.77 28.37
N LEU A 181 -3.10 10.60 27.87
CA LEU A 181 -2.07 11.22 28.71
C LEU A 181 -2.33 12.68 29.08
N ASP A 182 -3.12 13.43 28.31
CA ASP A 182 -3.31 14.88 28.51
C ASP A 182 -4.78 15.22 28.77
N ARG A 183 -5.15 15.28 30.05
CA ARG A 183 -6.53 15.61 30.47
C ARG A 183 -6.97 16.98 29.98
N ARG A 184 -6.05 17.97 29.89
CA ARG A 184 -6.39 19.36 29.49
C ARG A 184 -6.78 19.43 28.00
N ARG A 185 -6.18 18.59 27.16
CA ARG A 185 -6.44 18.54 25.72
C ARG A 185 -7.46 17.48 25.31
N ARG A 186 -8.04 16.75 26.26
CA ARG A 186 -8.91 15.61 25.97
C ARG A 186 -10.11 16.01 25.12
N VAL A 187 -10.82 17.10 25.47
CA VAL A 187 -11.98 17.55 24.70
C VAL A 187 -11.61 17.92 23.26
N VAL A 188 -10.58 18.74 23.09
CA VAL A 188 -10.08 19.13 21.75
C VAL A 188 -9.60 17.91 20.97
N GLY A 189 -8.93 16.97 21.64
CA GLY A 189 -8.49 15.71 21.02
C GLY A 189 -9.64 14.84 20.55
N VAL A 190 -10.70 14.70 21.35
CA VAL A 190 -11.93 13.95 20.96
C VAL A 190 -12.59 14.63 19.76
N VAL A 191 -12.82 15.95 19.82
CA VAL A 191 -13.45 16.70 18.72
C VAL A 191 -12.64 16.55 17.44
N THR A 192 -11.30 16.66 17.53
CA THR A 192 -10.43 16.49 16.37
C THR A 192 -10.47 15.07 15.80
N LEU A 193 -10.44 14.05 16.67
CA LEU A 193 -10.51 12.65 16.25
C LEU A 193 -11.85 12.33 15.58
N VAL A 194 -12.96 12.72 16.21
CA VAL A 194 -14.31 12.52 15.66
C VAL A 194 -14.45 13.28 14.35
N GLY A 195 -13.97 14.53 14.28
CA GLY A 195 -13.99 15.33 13.06
C GLY A 195 -13.21 14.69 11.91
N LEU A 196 -12.00 14.18 12.18
CA LEU A 196 -11.20 13.48 11.18
C LEU A 196 -11.93 12.23 10.65
N LEU A 197 -12.43 11.39 11.54
CA LEU A 197 -13.17 10.17 11.14
C LEU A 197 -14.48 10.49 10.43
N ALA A 198 -15.19 11.56 10.84
CA ALA A 198 -16.40 12.01 10.17
C ALA A 198 -16.12 12.50 8.73
N VAL A 199 -15.02 13.21 8.52
CA VAL A 199 -14.60 13.62 7.16
C VAL A 199 -14.30 12.40 6.30
N VAL A 200 -13.55 11.42 6.80
CA VAL A 200 -13.26 10.16 6.07
C VAL A 200 -14.57 9.44 5.73
N ALA A 201 -15.46 9.26 6.70
CA ALA A 201 -16.75 8.58 6.50
C ALA A 201 -17.65 9.34 5.50
N ALA A 202 -17.65 10.66 5.53
CA ALA A 202 -18.42 11.47 4.58
C ALA A 202 -17.88 11.32 3.14
N VAL A 203 -16.57 11.31 2.98
CA VAL A 203 -15.93 11.07 1.65
C VAL A 203 -16.26 9.67 1.16
N ASP A 204 -16.11 8.64 2.01
CA ASP A 204 -16.49 7.25 1.66
C ASP A 204 -17.96 7.18 1.23
N LEU A 205 -18.86 7.79 1.99
CA LEU A 205 -20.28 7.78 1.68
C LEU A 205 -20.58 8.42 0.32
N VAL A 206 -20.02 9.60 0.03
CA VAL A 206 -20.18 10.29 -1.26
C VAL A 206 -19.72 9.42 -2.43
N ILE A 207 -18.62 8.68 -2.27
CA ILE A 207 -18.09 7.80 -3.30
C ILE A 207 -18.97 6.55 -3.47
N LEU A 208 -19.39 5.94 -2.37
CA LEU A 208 -20.10 4.66 -2.37
C LEU A 208 -21.57 4.77 -2.80
N VAL A 209 -22.21 5.94 -2.67
CA VAL A 209 -23.60 6.17 -3.13
C VAL A 209 -23.70 6.44 -4.63
N GLN A 210 -22.58 6.60 -5.35
CA GLN A 210 -22.58 6.76 -6.79
C GLN A 210 -23.19 5.52 -7.46
N LYS A 211 -24.02 5.74 -8.46
CA LYS A 211 -24.62 4.65 -9.25
C LYS A 211 -23.74 4.27 -10.44
N PRO A 212 -23.64 2.99 -10.77
CA PRO A 212 -22.98 2.56 -11.99
C PRO A 212 -23.72 3.09 -13.22
N VAL A 213 -22.98 3.36 -14.29
CA VAL A 213 -23.53 3.81 -15.57
C VAL A 213 -23.84 2.64 -16.51
N ALA A 214 -23.18 1.51 -16.30
CA ALA A 214 -23.34 0.27 -17.07
C ALA A 214 -22.95 -0.92 -16.20
N HIS A 215 -23.23 -2.12 -16.71
CA HIS A 215 -22.71 -3.38 -16.20
C HIS A 215 -22.07 -4.16 -17.35
N LEU A 216 -21.06 -4.95 -17.06
CA LEU A 216 -20.44 -5.85 -18.00
C LEU A 216 -20.27 -7.24 -17.36
N LYS A 217 -20.79 -8.28 -18.00
CA LYS A 217 -20.58 -9.63 -17.52
C LYS A 217 -19.22 -10.14 -17.98
N VAL A 218 -18.36 -10.46 -17.02
CA VAL A 218 -16.95 -10.82 -17.25
C VAL A 218 -16.63 -12.16 -16.63
N ALA A 219 -15.63 -12.85 -17.18
CA ALA A 219 -15.13 -14.10 -16.65
C ALA A 219 -13.59 -14.14 -16.64
N GLY A 220 -13.04 -14.88 -15.68
CA GLY A 220 -11.62 -15.21 -15.60
C GLY A 220 -11.43 -16.72 -15.56
N VAL A 221 -10.53 -17.22 -16.37
CA VAL A 221 -10.13 -18.64 -16.37
C VAL A 221 -8.84 -18.78 -15.58
N GLY A 222 -8.70 -19.84 -14.78
CA GLY A 222 -7.48 -20.07 -14.06
C GLY A 222 -7.17 -21.54 -13.85
N TRP A 223 -5.89 -21.85 -13.66
CA TRP A 223 -5.39 -23.20 -13.48
C TRP A 223 -4.10 -23.23 -12.67
N ILE A 224 -3.64 -24.43 -12.30
CA ILE A 224 -2.25 -24.67 -11.89
C ILE A 224 -1.44 -24.86 -13.17
N PHE A 225 -0.30 -24.19 -13.27
CA PHE A 225 0.54 -24.19 -14.47
C PHE A 225 1.03 -25.60 -14.77
N ASP A 226 0.67 -26.08 -15.95
CA ASP A 226 1.13 -27.36 -16.48
C ASP A 226 1.76 -27.10 -17.86
N ARG A 227 3.08 -27.24 -17.94
CA ARG A 227 3.86 -26.96 -19.15
C ARG A 227 3.42 -27.83 -20.34
N GLU A 228 2.94 -29.03 -20.07
CA GLU A 228 2.56 -29.99 -21.11
C GLU A 228 1.27 -29.61 -21.84
N TYR A 229 0.35 -28.90 -21.14
CA TYR A 229 -0.97 -28.57 -21.69
C TYR A 229 -1.14 -27.07 -22.06
N GLY A 230 -0.15 -26.23 -21.78
CA GLY A 230 -0.25 -24.77 -22.04
C GLY A 230 -0.04 -24.37 -23.50
N ASP A 231 0.46 -25.27 -24.37
CA ASP A 231 0.65 -25.00 -25.79
C ASP A 231 -0.69 -25.02 -26.53
N PRO A 232 -1.09 -23.91 -27.23
CA PRO A 232 -2.29 -23.89 -28.09
C PRO A 232 -2.24 -24.91 -29.25
N GLY A 233 -1.05 -25.36 -29.65
CA GLY A 233 -0.86 -26.45 -30.61
C GLY A 233 -1.32 -27.82 -30.10
N HIS A 234 -1.33 -28.01 -28.79
CA HIS A 234 -1.79 -29.24 -28.15
C HIS A 234 -3.32 -29.25 -28.07
N GLU A 235 -3.95 -30.12 -28.86
CA GLU A 235 -5.41 -30.07 -29.07
C GLU A 235 -6.22 -30.27 -27.79
N GLN A 236 -5.84 -31.25 -26.97
CA GLN A 236 -6.52 -31.53 -25.68
C GLN A 236 -6.24 -30.40 -24.66
N GLY A 237 -5.03 -29.83 -24.64
CA GLY A 237 -4.67 -28.71 -23.80
C GLY A 237 -5.48 -27.48 -24.12
N PHE A 238 -5.55 -27.11 -25.42
CA PHE A 238 -6.39 -25.99 -25.87
C PHE A 238 -7.87 -26.18 -25.54
N ALA A 239 -8.39 -27.36 -25.79
CA ALA A 239 -9.80 -27.66 -25.49
C ALA A 239 -10.11 -27.48 -24.00
N ARG A 240 -9.24 -28.02 -23.13
CA ARG A 240 -9.46 -28.01 -21.66
C ARG A 240 -9.22 -26.65 -21.04
N LEU A 241 -8.13 -25.95 -21.43
CA LEU A 241 -7.71 -24.71 -20.76
C LEU A 241 -8.41 -23.47 -21.34
N TYR A 242 -8.85 -23.51 -22.61
CA TYR A 242 -9.44 -22.34 -23.26
C TYR A 242 -10.84 -22.59 -23.79
N ALA A 243 -11.03 -23.58 -24.69
CA ALA A 243 -12.27 -23.71 -25.43
C ALA A 243 -13.47 -24.06 -24.51
N GLN A 244 -13.32 -25.03 -23.61
CA GLN A 244 -14.39 -25.41 -22.68
C GLN A 244 -14.73 -24.28 -21.70
N PRO A 245 -13.76 -23.65 -21.00
CA PRO A 245 -14.05 -22.55 -20.09
C PRO A 245 -14.66 -21.33 -20.79
N VAL A 246 -14.19 -20.97 -22.01
CA VAL A 246 -14.75 -19.86 -22.77
C VAL A 246 -16.19 -20.17 -23.21
N ALA A 247 -16.46 -21.39 -23.70
CA ALA A 247 -17.81 -21.80 -24.07
C ALA A 247 -18.73 -21.78 -22.84
N GLU A 248 -18.28 -22.21 -21.68
CA GLU A 248 -19.05 -22.16 -20.43
C GLU A 248 -19.34 -20.72 -20.02
N ALA A 249 -18.32 -19.85 -20.00
CA ALA A 249 -18.48 -18.45 -19.68
C ALA A 249 -19.49 -17.76 -20.62
N ALA A 250 -19.38 -18.02 -21.93
CA ALA A 250 -20.29 -17.47 -22.93
C ALA A 250 -21.74 -17.96 -22.74
N ARG A 251 -21.95 -19.26 -22.46
CA ARG A 251 -23.29 -19.79 -22.15
C ARG A 251 -23.91 -19.14 -20.92
N GLN A 252 -23.09 -18.74 -19.96
CA GLN A 252 -23.52 -17.99 -18.78
C GLN A 252 -23.64 -16.48 -19.05
N GLY A 253 -23.38 -16.01 -20.27
CA GLY A 253 -23.57 -14.63 -20.73
C GLY A 253 -22.36 -13.72 -20.55
N ALA A 254 -21.16 -14.25 -20.30
CA ALA A 254 -19.94 -13.42 -20.28
C ALA A 254 -19.69 -12.81 -21.67
N ARG A 255 -19.26 -11.53 -21.67
CA ARG A 255 -18.86 -10.79 -22.87
C ARG A 255 -17.37 -10.65 -22.99
N LEU A 256 -16.66 -10.69 -21.85
CA LEU A 256 -15.21 -10.64 -21.76
C LEU A 256 -14.73 -11.86 -20.98
N VAL A 257 -13.74 -12.58 -21.55
CA VAL A 257 -13.07 -13.70 -20.86
C VAL A 257 -11.57 -13.43 -20.84
N VAL A 258 -10.97 -13.56 -19.66
CA VAL A 258 -9.54 -13.31 -19.42
C VAL A 258 -8.83 -14.61 -19.10
N SER A 259 -7.69 -14.89 -19.74
CA SER A 259 -6.80 -16.01 -19.42
C SER A 259 -5.59 -15.56 -18.60
N PRO A 260 -4.86 -16.48 -17.94
CA PRO A 260 -3.69 -16.14 -17.16
C PRO A 260 -2.51 -15.57 -17.95
N GLU A 261 -1.53 -15.07 -17.21
CA GLU A 261 -0.22 -14.65 -17.71
C GLU A 261 0.54 -15.85 -18.29
N VAL A 262 1.27 -15.61 -19.41
CA VAL A 262 2.08 -16.63 -20.08
C VAL A 262 1.26 -17.92 -20.30
N ALA A 263 -0.01 -17.77 -20.63
CA ALA A 263 -0.90 -18.89 -20.89
C ALA A 263 -0.43 -19.77 -22.08
N PHE A 264 0.30 -19.17 -23.02
CA PHE A 264 1.06 -19.88 -24.06
C PHE A 264 2.30 -19.09 -24.49
N ALA A 265 3.17 -19.71 -25.29
CA ALA A 265 4.40 -19.11 -25.78
C ALA A 265 4.49 -19.18 -27.31
N ILE A 266 5.03 -18.12 -27.92
CA ILE A 266 5.32 -18.05 -29.36
C ILE A 266 6.83 -18.20 -29.52
N TYR A 267 7.30 -19.36 -30.05
CA TYR A 267 8.74 -19.68 -30.17
C TYR A 267 9.37 -19.19 -31.46
N ASP A 268 8.77 -19.49 -32.63
CA ASP A 268 9.32 -19.19 -33.94
C ASP A 268 8.47 -18.20 -34.73
N ALA A 269 8.99 -17.69 -35.84
CA ALA A 269 8.16 -16.97 -36.80
C ALA A 269 7.05 -17.94 -37.28
N PRO A 270 5.80 -17.74 -36.83
CA PRO A 270 4.79 -18.74 -37.05
C PRO A 270 4.49 -18.84 -38.56
N GLN A 271 4.48 -20.05 -39.09
CA GLN A 271 3.95 -20.32 -40.43
C GLN A 271 2.45 -19.99 -40.49
N HIS A 272 1.80 -19.97 -39.33
CA HIS A 272 0.38 -19.66 -39.17
C HIS A 272 0.22 -18.61 -38.04
N ASP A 273 -0.84 -17.82 -38.09
CA ASP A 273 -1.15 -16.84 -37.04
C ASP A 273 -1.32 -17.56 -35.68
N PRO A 274 -0.48 -17.25 -34.68
CA PRO A 274 -0.55 -17.88 -33.36
C PRO A 274 -1.86 -17.61 -32.61
N PHE A 275 -2.61 -16.60 -33.02
CA PHE A 275 -3.90 -16.24 -32.43
C PHE A 275 -5.10 -16.80 -33.18
N ALA A 276 -4.93 -17.47 -34.33
CA ALA A 276 -6.03 -17.92 -35.16
C ALA A 276 -7.08 -18.74 -34.40
N ARG A 277 -6.65 -19.65 -33.54
CA ARG A 277 -7.56 -20.49 -32.72
C ARG A 277 -8.34 -19.64 -31.68
N PHE A 278 -7.71 -18.64 -31.08
CA PHE A 278 -8.38 -17.74 -30.14
C PHE A 278 -9.35 -16.80 -30.85
N VAL A 279 -9.03 -16.33 -32.06
CA VAL A 279 -9.92 -15.51 -32.87
C VAL A 279 -11.15 -16.34 -33.29
N GLU A 280 -10.96 -17.59 -33.69
CA GLU A 280 -12.10 -18.48 -34.04
C GLU A 280 -12.95 -18.78 -32.79
N LEU A 281 -12.34 -19.02 -31.63
CA LEU A 281 -13.04 -19.25 -30.38
C LEU A 281 -13.86 -18.00 -29.96
N ALA A 282 -13.29 -16.80 -30.09
CA ALA A 282 -13.95 -15.54 -29.82
C ALA A 282 -15.19 -15.35 -30.75
N ARG A 283 -15.01 -15.63 -32.05
CA ARG A 283 -16.10 -15.56 -33.07
C ARG A 283 -17.21 -16.56 -32.78
N GLN A 284 -16.84 -17.83 -32.54
CA GLN A 284 -17.78 -18.91 -32.29
C GLN A 284 -18.71 -18.62 -31.10
N HIS A 285 -18.18 -18.02 -30.04
CA HIS A 285 -18.94 -17.77 -28.84
C HIS A 285 -19.38 -16.31 -28.67
N ASN A 286 -19.04 -15.43 -29.63
CA ASN A 286 -19.35 -14.00 -29.61
C ASN A 286 -18.86 -13.31 -28.31
N VAL A 287 -17.62 -13.56 -27.91
CA VAL A 287 -16.97 -13.00 -26.71
C VAL A 287 -15.65 -12.33 -27.06
N TYR A 288 -15.28 -11.32 -26.28
CA TYR A 288 -13.94 -10.75 -26.31
C TYR A 288 -13.01 -11.58 -25.43
N LEU A 289 -11.76 -11.75 -25.86
CA LEU A 289 -10.75 -12.45 -25.08
C LEU A 289 -9.57 -11.52 -24.79
N ILE A 290 -9.04 -11.62 -23.56
CA ILE A 290 -7.72 -11.09 -23.22
C ILE A 290 -6.85 -12.26 -22.84
N VAL A 291 -5.80 -12.51 -23.65
CA VAL A 291 -4.98 -13.73 -23.55
C VAL A 291 -3.54 -13.33 -23.22
N GLY A 292 -3.05 -13.79 -22.07
CA GLY A 292 -1.65 -13.63 -21.66
C GLY A 292 -0.75 -14.58 -22.47
N TYR A 293 0.38 -14.08 -23.00
CA TYR A 293 1.33 -14.90 -23.76
C TYR A 293 2.78 -14.40 -23.61
N LEU A 294 3.72 -15.30 -23.84
CA LEU A 294 5.14 -15.00 -23.96
C LEU A 294 5.57 -15.02 -25.42
N ASP A 295 6.02 -13.90 -25.95
CA ASP A 295 6.74 -13.90 -27.23
C ASP A 295 8.22 -14.23 -26.97
N VAL A 296 8.61 -15.48 -27.15
CA VAL A 296 9.96 -15.95 -26.86
C VAL A 296 11.00 -15.32 -27.77
N ARG A 297 10.63 -14.92 -28.99
CA ARG A 297 11.54 -14.27 -29.95
C ARG A 297 12.01 -12.90 -29.47
N THR A 298 11.13 -12.16 -28.80
CA THR A 298 11.41 -10.85 -28.22
C THR A 298 11.57 -10.92 -26.70
N VAL A 299 11.38 -12.09 -26.11
CA VAL A 299 11.33 -12.35 -24.65
C VAL A 299 10.30 -11.47 -23.95
N ARG A 300 9.22 -11.05 -24.64
CA ARG A 300 8.22 -10.14 -24.10
C ARG A 300 7.01 -10.89 -23.53
N ASN A 301 6.67 -10.51 -22.31
CA ASN A 301 5.46 -10.94 -21.65
C ASN A 301 4.31 -9.98 -22.02
N CYS A 302 3.28 -10.51 -22.66
CA CYS A 302 2.25 -9.71 -23.33
C CYS A 302 0.84 -10.20 -23.03
N ALA A 303 -0.16 -9.32 -23.25
CA ALA A 303 -1.58 -9.64 -23.31
C ALA A 303 -2.14 -9.19 -24.65
N ALA A 304 -2.82 -10.09 -25.38
CA ALA A 304 -3.50 -9.80 -26.64
C ALA A 304 -4.99 -9.54 -26.38
N PHE A 305 -5.52 -8.50 -27.03
CA PHE A 305 -6.94 -8.16 -27.03
C PHE A 305 -7.58 -8.69 -28.31
N ILE A 306 -8.55 -9.57 -28.18
CA ILE A 306 -9.16 -10.28 -29.30
C ILE A 306 -10.65 -10.00 -29.34
N SER A 307 -11.12 -9.51 -30.48
CA SER A 307 -12.53 -9.24 -30.77
C SER A 307 -13.17 -10.42 -31.54
N PRO A 308 -14.47 -10.71 -31.32
CA PRO A 308 -15.18 -11.70 -32.10
C PRO A 308 -15.35 -11.30 -33.57
N THR A 309 -15.23 -10.01 -33.91
CA THR A 309 -15.43 -9.49 -35.26
C THR A 309 -14.18 -9.02 -35.97
N GLU A 310 -13.23 -8.45 -35.23
CA GLU A 310 -12.06 -7.76 -35.79
C GLU A 310 -10.74 -8.57 -35.61
N GLY A 311 -10.80 -9.69 -34.88
CA GLY A 311 -9.59 -10.45 -34.54
C GLY A 311 -8.74 -9.77 -33.50
N VAL A 312 -7.41 -9.78 -33.63
CA VAL A 312 -6.48 -9.14 -32.66
C VAL A 312 -6.49 -7.62 -32.82
N MET A 313 -7.06 -6.93 -31.84
CA MET A 313 -7.22 -5.46 -31.83
C MET A 313 -6.02 -4.72 -31.27
N GLY A 314 -5.28 -5.32 -30.34
CA GLY A 314 -4.15 -4.68 -29.66
C GLY A 314 -3.34 -5.65 -28.83
N ARG A 315 -2.21 -5.16 -28.37
CA ARG A 315 -1.30 -5.91 -27.47
C ARG A 315 -0.74 -4.98 -26.42
N TYR A 316 -0.75 -5.42 -25.17
CA TYR A 316 -0.08 -4.75 -24.05
C TYR A 316 1.15 -5.57 -23.66
N ALA A 317 2.29 -4.93 -23.41
CA ALA A 317 3.49 -5.57 -22.92
C ALA A 317 3.74 -5.17 -21.45
N LYS A 318 4.11 -6.15 -20.63
CA LYS A 318 4.41 -5.95 -19.20
C LYS A 318 5.48 -4.90 -18.98
N VAL A 319 5.25 -3.98 -18.04
CA VAL A 319 6.13 -2.85 -17.75
C VAL A 319 6.98 -3.09 -16.52
N HIS A 320 6.36 -3.58 -15.44
CA HIS A 320 7.05 -3.83 -14.19
C HIS A 320 7.47 -5.30 -14.11
N ILE A 321 8.74 -5.50 -14.48
CA ILE A 321 9.34 -6.84 -14.54
C ILE A 321 9.75 -7.28 -13.13
N THR A 322 9.43 -8.52 -12.76
CA THR A 322 9.83 -9.06 -11.46
C THR A 322 11.35 -9.31 -11.42
N PRO A 323 12.01 -9.31 -10.25
CA PRO A 323 13.46 -9.50 -10.15
C PRO A 323 13.98 -10.83 -10.74
N PHE A 324 13.09 -11.80 -10.98
CA PHE A 324 13.44 -13.12 -11.51
C PHE A 324 13.04 -13.31 -12.98
N GLU A 325 12.45 -12.30 -13.58
CA GLU A 325 11.99 -12.33 -14.96
C GLU A 325 12.97 -11.57 -15.85
N ASN A 326 13.46 -12.23 -16.88
CA ASN A 326 14.37 -11.61 -17.86
C ASN A 326 13.57 -11.18 -19.11
N SER A 327 12.71 -10.19 -18.96
CA SER A 327 11.85 -9.68 -20.03
C SER A 327 12.11 -8.19 -20.26
N PRO A 328 12.17 -7.70 -21.51
CA PRO A 328 12.22 -6.26 -21.77
C PRO A 328 10.92 -5.59 -21.31
N LYS A 329 11.04 -4.41 -20.74
CA LYS A 329 9.88 -3.60 -20.34
C LYS A 329 9.04 -3.19 -21.55
N GLY A 330 7.73 -3.15 -21.37
CA GLY A 330 6.80 -2.47 -22.26
C GLY A 330 7.00 -0.95 -22.27
N ASP A 331 6.34 -0.25 -23.18
CA ASP A 331 6.40 1.21 -23.30
C ASP A 331 5.58 1.95 -22.22
N GLY A 332 4.74 1.23 -21.49
CA GLY A 332 3.88 1.78 -20.46
C GLY A 332 2.65 2.51 -20.97
N GLU A 333 2.37 2.46 -22.28
CA GLU A 333 1.17 3.09 -22.82
C GLU A 333 -0.08 2.21 -22.55
N PRO A 334 -1.15 2.78 -21.98
CA PRO A 334 -2.41 2.07 -21.79
C PRO A 334 -3.02 1.66 -23.14
N VAL A 335 -3.35 0.39 -23.27
CA VAL A 335 -4.08 -0.15 -24.40
C VAL A 335 -5.51 -0.45 -23.98
N THR A 336 -6.49 0.10 -24.69
CA THR A 336 -7.91 -0.12 -24.40
C THR A 336 -8.67 -0.55 -25.66
N ILE A 337 -9.68 -1.38 -25.46
CA ILE A 337 -10.70 -1.72 -26.46
C ILE A 337 -12.08 -1.40 -25.90
N SER A 338 -13.08 -1.32 -26.78
CA SER A 338 -14.48 -1.21 -26.37
C SER A 338 -15.16 -2.58 -26.39
N VAL A 339 -15.73 -2.99 -25.26
CA VAL A 339 -16.55 -4.19 -25.13
C VAL A 339 -17.96 -3.76 -24.76
N ASP A 340 -18.90 -3.88 -25.66
CA ASP A 340 -20.30 -3.46 -25.49
C ASP A 340 -20.43 -2.01 -24.95
N GLY A 341 -19.57 -1.09 -25.40
CA GLY A 341 -19.53 0.31 -24.98
C GLY A 341 -18.72 0.57 -23.71
N VAL A 342 -18.19 -0.46 -23.05
CA VAL A 342 -17.31 -0.36 -21.88
C VAL A 342 -15.85 -0.35 -22.31
N SER A 343 -15.07 0.64 -21.86
CA SER A 343 -13.62 0.66 -22.06
C SER A 343 -12.95 -0.40 -21.19
N VAL A 344 -12.19 -1.30 -21.84
CA VAL A 344 -11.48 -2.42 -21.22
C VAL A 344 -9.98 -2.31 -21.50
N GLY A 345 -9.16 -2.31 -20.44
CA GLY A 345 -7.70 -2.30 -20.51
C GLY A 345 -7.07 -3.57 -19.96
N ALA A 346 -5.74 -3.65 -19.95
CA ALA A 346 -5.02 -4.73 -19.31
C ALA A 346 -3.74 -4.27 -18.60
N LEU A 347 -3.44 -4.91 -17.49
CA LEU A 347 -2.15 -4.95 -16.80
C LEU A 347 -1.68 -6.41 -16.74
N ILE A 348 -0.42 -6.66 -16.48
CA ILE A 348 0.08 -8.04 -16.33
C ILE A 348 0.71 -8.21 -14.97
N CYS A 349 0.09 -9.09 -14.15
CA CYS A 349 0.66 -9.60 -12.88
C CYS A 349 1.26 -8.45 -12.04
N HIS A 350 2.56 -8.38 -11.92
CA HIS A 350 3.32 -7.43 -11.10
C HIS A 350 3.07 -5.94 -11.43
N ASP A 351 2.51 -5.61 -12.60
CA ASP A 351 2.16 -4.22 -12.95
C ASP A 351 1.16 -3.59 -11.96
N ASP A 352 0.26 -4.39 -11.37
CA ASP A 352 -0.75 -3.90 -10.44
C ASP A 352 -0.19 -3.46 -9.08
N ASN A 353 1.01 -3.91 -8.74
CA ASN A 353 1.70 -3.44 -7.55
C ASN A 353 2.17 -1.98 -7.67
N TYR A 354 2.16 -1.41 -8.89
CA TYR A 354 2.57 -0.03 -9.15
C TYR A 354 1.38 0.81 -9.57
N THR A 355 1.42 2.08 -9.19
CA THR A 355 0.28 2.97 -9.40
C THR A 355 0.30 3.69 -10.73
N ASP A 356 1.43 3.76 -11.42
CA ASP A 356 1.66 4.59 -12.59
C ASP A 356 0.73 4.24 -13.77
N ILE A 357 0.75 2.98 -14.25
CA ILE A 357 -0.09 2.55 -15.36
C ILE A 357 -1.56 2.44 -14.94
N ALA A 358 -1.84 1.88 -13.74
CA ALA A 358 -3.19 1.76 -13.23
C ALA A 358 -3.88 3.14 -13.13
N ARG A 359 -3.17 4.17 -12.69
CA ARG A 359 -3.67 5.55 -12.65
C ARG A 359 -4.00 6.08 -14.04
N ARG A 360 -3.20 5.78 -15.06
CA ARG A 360 -3.47 6.21 -16.43
C ARG A 360 -4.77 5.60 -16.96
N TYR A 361 -5.04 4.32 -16.68
CA TYR A 361 -6.34 3.71 -16.97
C TYR A 361 -7.47 4.41 -16.19
N GLY A 362 -7.30 4.70 -14.92
CA GLY A 362 -8.29 5.43 -14.12
C GLY A 362 -8.53 6.87 -14.63
N ASP A 363 -7.47 7.57 -15.09
CA ASP A 363 -7.62 8.93 -15.67
C ASP A 363 -8.31 8.91 -17.05
N GLN A 364 -8.24 7.80 -17.77
CA GLN A 364 -9.02 7.56 -19.01
C GLN A 364 -10.45 7.09 -18.73
N ALA A 365 -10.86 6.98 -17.45
CA ALA A 365 -12.16 6.44 -17.05
C ALA A 365 -12.43 5.02 -17.62
N THR A 366 -11.38 4.19 -17.67
CA THR A 366 -11.50 2.78 -18.05
C THR A 366 -12.43 2.06 -17.08
N GLY A 367 -13.40 1.30 -17.62
CA GLY A 367 -14.41 0.63 -16.80
C GLY A 367 -13.95 -0.69 -16.20
N VAL A 368 -13.15 -1.46 -16.95
CA VAL A 368 -12.64 -2.77 -16.55
C VAL A 368 -11.17 -2.90 -16.91
N VAL A 369 -10.37 -3.46 -16.02
CA VAL A 369 -8.97 -3.81 -16.27
C VAL A 369 -8.78 -5.32 -16.08
N ALA A 370 -8.38 -6.00 -17.15
CA ALA A 370 -8.00 -7.40 -17.10
C ALA A 370 -6.57 -7.53 -16.55
N ILE A 371 -6.35 -8.53 -15.69
CA ILE A 371 -5.01 -8.76 -15.12
C ILE A 371 -4.65 -10.24 -15.23
N PRO A 372 -4.15 -10.68 -16.40
CA PRO A 372 -3.43 -11.94 -16.53
C PRO A 372 -2.33 -12.05 -15.48
N THR A 373 -2.32 -13.12 -14.70
CA THR A 373 -1.41 -13.29 -13.56
C THR A 373 -0.83 -14.70 -13.52
N ASN A 374 0.43 -14.81 -13.11
CA ASN A 374 1.05 -16.05 -12.69
C ASN A 374 1.73 -15.80 -11.34
N ASP A 375 1.15 -16.34 -10.29
CA ASP A 375 1.68 -16.20 -8.93
C ASP A 375 2.52 -17.43 -8.52
N TRP A 376 3.07 -17.34 -7.32
CA TRP A 376 3.48 -18.53 -6.59
C TRP A 376 2.75 -18.60 -5.24
N ARG A 377 2.66 -19.80 -4.72
CA ARG A 377 1.81 -20.15 -3.58
C ARG A 377 1.90 -19.18 -2.40
N HIS A 378 3.09 -18.69 -2.06
CA HIS A 378 3.31 -17.91 -0.85
C HIS A 378 2.95 -16.41 -0.99
N VAL A 379 2.94 -15.86 -2.20
CA VAL A 379 2.63 -14.42 -2.41
C VAL A 379 1.21 -14.16 -2.86
N ARG A 380 0.44 -15.15 -3.31
CA ARG A 380 -0.88 -15.00 -3.92
C ARG A 380 -1.86 -14.14 -3.11
N HIS A 381 -1.87 -14.29 -1.78
CA HIS A 381 -2.74 -13.50 -0.91
C HIS A 381 -2.29 -12.04 -0.82
N ALA A 382 -0.98 -11.81 -0.65
CA ALA A 382 -0.41 -10.48 -0.57
C ALA A 382 -0.63 -9.69 -1.88
N HIS A 383 -0.50 -10.38 -3.01
CA HIS A 383 -0.72 -9.80 -4.33
C HIS A 383 -2.19 -9.43 -4.57
N LEU A 384 -3.14 -10.32 -4.21
CA LEU A 384 -4.57 -10.02 -4.28
C LEU A 384 -4.95 -8.81 -3.42
N GLN A 385 -4.35 -8.66 -2.21
CA GLN A 385 -4.59 -7.49 -1.35
C GLN A 385 -4.22 -6.17 -2.04
N SER A 386 -3.06 -6.12 -2.72
CA SER A 386 -2.63 -4.93 -3.47
C SER A 386 -3.62 -4.55 -4.56
N MET A 387 -4.11 -5.55 -5.27
CA MET A 387 -5.02 -5.39 -6.41
C MET A 387 -6.38 -4.83 -5.99
N ILE A 388 -6.90 -5.23 -4.82
CA ILE A 388 -8.12 -4.67 -4.26
C ILE A 388 -8.00 -3.15 -4.10
N HIS A 389 -6.86 -2.67 -3.61
CA HIS A 389 -6.62 -1.23 -3.49
C HIS A 389 -6.53 -0.52 -4.85
N ARG A 390 -6.02 -1.19 -5.91
CA ARG A 390 -6.01 -0.61 -7.27
C ARG A 390 -7.42 -0.37 -7.80
N ALA A 391 -8.34 -1.33 -7.59
CA ALA A 391 -9.74 -1.16 -7.96
C ALA A 391 -10.35 0.07 -7.27
N ILE A 392 -10.11 0.23 -5.96
CA ILE A 392 -10.65 1.35 -5.17
C ILE A 392 -10.08 2.69 -5.62
N GLU A 393 -8.75 2.79 -5.73
CA GLU A 393 -8.07 4.05 -6.06
C GLU A 393 -8.42 4.59 -7.44
N SER A 394 -8.61 3.70 -8.40
CA SER A 394 -8.87 4.07 -9.80
C SER A 394 -10.32 3.92 -10.23
N ARG A 395 -11.18 3.31 -9.38
CA ARG A 395 -12.63 3.13 -9.63
C ARG A 395 -12.93 2.33 -10.91
N PHE A 396 -12.09 1.38 -11.28
CA PHE A 396 -12.36 0.39 -12.32
C PHE A 396 -12.61 -0.99 -11.71
N ALA A 397 -13.39 -1.85 -12.38
CA ALA A 397 -13.46 -3.26 -12.00
C ALA A 397 -12.21 -4.01 -12.46
N ILE A 398 -11.84 -5.07 -11.76
CA ILE A 398 -10.70 -5.92 -12.12
C ILE A 398 -11.17 -7.34 -12.41
N VAL A 399 -10.65 -7.93 -13.49
CA VAL A 399 -10.76 -9.35 -13.79
C VAL A 399 -9.36 -9.96 -13.72
N ARG A 400 -9.04 -10.54 -12.59
CA ARG A 400 -7.78 -11.26 -12.38
C ARG A 400 -7.96 -12.71 -12.77
N ALA A 401 -7.26 -13.17 -13.79
CA ALA A 401 -7.16 -14.56 -14.18
C ALA A 401 -5.76 -15.08 -13.81
N ALA A 402 -5.69 -16.06 -12.91
CA ALA A 402 -4.41 -16.49 -12.35
C ALA A 402 -4.10 -17.95 -12.69
N SER A 403 -2.84 -18.21 -13.08
CA SER A 403 -2.21 -19.51 -12.88
C SER A 403 -1.42 -19.49 -11.58
N ASP A 404 -1.37 -20.64 -10.88
CA ASP A 404 -0.64 -20.80 -9.61
C ASP A 404 -1.00 -19.77 -8.52
N GLY A 405 -2.25 -19.26 -8.52
CA GLY A 405 -2.66 -18.17 -7.66
C GLY A 405 -4.13 -18.14 -7.30
N ILE A 406 -4.63 -16.95 -7.03
CA ILE A 406 -6.04 -16.68 -6.76
C ILE A 406 -6.61 -15.88 -7.92
N SER A 407 -7.57 -16.45 -8.66
CA SER A 407 -8.40 -15.68 -9.60
C SER A 407 -9.46 -14.92 -8.82
N ALA A 408 -9.74 -13.67 -9.21
CA ALA A 408 -10.72 -12.82 -8.55
C ALA A 408 -11.38 -11.85 -9.52
N ILE A 409 -12.67 -11.58 -9.32
CA ILE A 409 -13.39 -10.45 -9.94
C ILE A 409 -13.65 -9.45 -8.83
N ILE A 410 -13.15 -8.23 -9.02
CA ILE A 410 -13.14 -7.18 -8.00
C ILE A 410 -13.96 -5.99 -8.52
N ALA A 411 -14.97 -5.59 -7.77
CA ALA A 411 -15.75 -4.41 -8.07
C ALA A 411 -14.94 -3.11 -7.84
N PRO A 412 -15.33 -1.97 -8.43
CA PRO A 412 -14.65 -0.68 -8.26
C PRO A 412 -14.61 -0.12 -6.84
N ASP A 413 -15.38 -0.69 -5.91
CA ASP A 413 -15.33 -0.40 -4.47
C ASP A 413 -14.45 -1.38 -3.69
N GLY A 414 -13.73 -2.28 -4.40
CA GLY A 414 -12.87 -3.30 -3.83
C GLY A 414 -13.58 -4.57 -3.38
N THR A 415 -14.92 -4.66 -3.51
CA THR A 415 -15.68 -5.85 -3.15
C THR A 415 -15.30 -7.02 -4.07
N LEU A 416 -14.97 -8.17 -3.48
CA LEU A 416 -14.74 -9.41 -4.20
C LEU A 416 -16.10 -10.00 -4.63
N LEU A 417 -16.34 -10.06 -5.95
CA LEU A 417 -17.60 -10.58 -6.51
C LEU A 417 -17.54 -12.09 -6.74
N ASP A 418 -16.39 -12.59 -7.19
CA ASP A 418 -16.11 -14.02 -7.31
C ASP A 418 -14.61 -14.28 -7.10
N VAL A 419 -14.27 -15.39 -6.42
CA VAL A 419 -12.88 -15.70 -6.04
C VAL A 419 -12.65 -17.21 -6.10
N ARG A 420 -11.50 -17.61 -6.66
CA ARG A 420 -11.06 -19.01 -6.68
C ARG A 420 -9.57 -19.12 -6.38
N ASP A 421 -9.23 -19.78 -5.29
CA ASP A 421 -7.83 -20.13 -4.96
C ASP A 421 -7.50 -21.48 -5.60
N HIS A 422 -6.72 -21.46 -6.69
CA HIS A 422 -6.44 -22.66 -7.48
C HIS A 422 -5.65 -23.74 -6.72
N PHE A 423 -4.92 -23.36 -5.66
CA PHE A 423 -4.26 -24.35 -4.77
C PHE A 423 -5.21 -25.08 -3.84
N ARG A 424 -6.38 -24.49 -3.55
CA ARG A 424 -7.40 -25.07 -2.69
C ARG A 424 -8.55 -25.67 -3.50
N ASP A 425 -9.01 -24.96 -4.52
CA ASP A 425 -10.27 -25.22 -5.22
C ASP A 425 -10.03 -25.88 -6.59
N GLY A 426 -8.75 -26.00 -7.04
CA GLY A 426 -8.37 -26.52 -8.34
C GLY A 426 -8.64 -25.56 -9.50
N PRO A 427 -8.32 -25.95 -10.75
CA PRO A 427 -8.60 -25.17 -11.95
C PRO A 427 -10.09 -24.82 -12.09
N GLY A 428 -10.40 -23.70 -12.74
CA GLY A 428 -11.79 -23.34 -12.99
C GLY A 428 -12.04 -21.94 -13.47
N LEU A 429 -13.32 -21.66 -13.60
CA LEU A 429 -13.87 -20.39 -14.07
C LEU A 429 -14.36 -19.60 -12.85
N ILE A 430 -14.16 -18.29 -12.91
CA ILE A 430 -14.85 -17.28 -12.09
C ILE A 430 -15.65 -16.37 -13.02
N GLN A 431 -16.81 -15.88 -12.56
CA GLN A 431 -17.68 -15.05 -13.38
C GLN A 431 -18.55 -14.12 -12.53
N ALA A 432 -18.68 -12.86 -12.95
CA ALA A 432 -19.57 -11.90 -12.30
C ALA A 432 -20.07 -10.86 -13.29
N ASP A 433 -21.16 -10.18 -12.91
CA ASP A 433 -21.63 -8.94 -13.53
C ASP A 433 -21.01 -7.77 -12.77
N VAL A 434 -20.07 -7.04 -13.41
CA VAL A 434 -19.33 -5.97 -12.75
C VAL A 434 -19.99 -4.61 -13.01
N PRO A 435 -20.16 -3.78 -11.98
CA PRO A 435 -20.62 -2.42 -12.16
C PRO A 435 -19.51 -1.55 -12.77
N VAL A 436 -19.87 -0.69 -13.69
CA VAL A 436 -18.96 0.21 -14.42
C VAL A 436 -19.26 1.65 -14.05
N TYR A 437 -18.20 2.42 -13.73
CA TYR A 437 -18.29 3.85 -13.45
C TYR A 437 -17.37 4.60 -14.42
N HIS A 438 -17.88 5.62 -15.10
CA HIS A 438 -17.06 6.50 -15.92
C HIS A 438 -16.52 7.65 -15.05
N THR A 439 -15.77 7.28 -14.00
CA THR A 439 -15.27 8.24 -13.00
C THR A 439 -13.76 8.35 -13.08
N ARG A 440 -13.27 9.58 -13.21
CA ARG A 440 -11.86 9.92 -13.02
C ARG A 440 -11.65 10.30 -11.57
N THR A 441 -10.92 9.49 -10.83
CA THR A 441 -10.65 9.79 -9.41
C THR A 441 -9.62 10.91 -9.27
N LEU A 442 -9.62 11.61 -8.14
CA LEU A 442 -8.57 12.61 -7.86
C LEU A 442 -7.20 11.96 -7.79
N PHE A 443 -7.12 10.77 -7.21
CA PHE A 443 -5.86 10.02 -7.19
C PHE A 443 -5.39 9.61 -8.59
N SER A 444 -6.27 9.11 -9.46
CA SER A 444 -5.90 8.79 -10.84
C SER A 444 -5.38 10.00 -11.60
N ARG A 445 -6.04 11.14 -11.44
CA ARG A 445 -5.70 12.37 -12.16
C ARG A 445 -4.44 13.05 -11.65
N TYR A 446 -4.30 13.20 -10.32
CA TYR A 446 -3.22 14.00 -9.71
C TYR A 446 -2.15 13.16 -8.99
N GLY A 447 -2.30 11.85 -8.97
CA GLY A 447 -1.34 10.93 -8.38
C GLY A 447 -1.14 11.12 -6.89
N HIS A 448 0.13 11.21 -6.51
CA HIS A 448 0.53 11.30 -5.10
C HIS A 448 0.43 12.72 -4.51
N TRP A 449 -0.51 13.56 -5.01
CA TRP A 449 -0.71 14.93 -4.54
C TRP A 449 -0.86 15.03 -3.02
N PHE A 450 -1.55 14.05 -2.41
CA PHE A 450 -1.77 14.03 -0.96
C PHE A 450 -0.46 13.86 -0.18
N VAL A 451 0.50 13.11 -0.70
CA VAL A 451 1.83 12.97 -0.10
C VAL A 451 2.60 14.29 -0.15
N VAL A 452 2.44 15.07 -1.23
CA VAL A 452 3.04 16.41 -1.31
C VAL A 452 2.48 17.31 -0.20
N VAL A 453 1.17 17.27 0.03
CA VAL A 453 0.53 17.98 1.15
C VAL A 453 1.05 17.49 2.50
N CYS A 454 1.15 16.17 2.71
CA CYS A 454 1.71 15.59 3.93
C CYS A 454 3.16 16.05 4.16
N THR A 455 3.99 16.01 3.14
CA THR A 455 5.39 16.44 3.23
C THR A 455 5.49 17.93 3.55
N ALA A 456 4.67 18.77 2.92
CA ALA A 456 4.60 20.20 3.21
C ALA A 456 4.17 20.48 4.66
N LEU A 457 3.13 19.79 5.16
CA LEU A 457 2.69 19.88 6.56
C LEU A 457 3.79 19.46 7.53
N LEU A 458 4.51 18.38 7.23
CA LEU A 458 5.64 17.92 8.04
C LEU A 458 6.75 18.96 8.09
N VAL A 459 7.18 19.49 6.94
CA VAL A 459 8.21 20.53 6.85
C VAL A 459 7.79 21.78 7.62
N LEU A 460 6.55 22.27 7.43
CA LEU A 460 6.01 23.43 8.14
C LEU A 460 6.05 23.21 9.66
N HIS A 461 5.61 22.07 10.14
CA HIS A 461 5.66 21.72 11.55
C HIS A 461 7.10 21.73 12.09
N LEU A 462 8.06 21.17 11.35
CA LEU A 462 9.47 21.15 11.73
C LEU A 462 10.09 22.55 11.80
N VAL A 463 9.77 23.43 10.83
CA VAL A 463 10.23 24.82 10.80
C VAL A 463 9.65 25.61 11.97
N GLN A 464 8.34 25.51 12.23
CA GLN A 464 7.71 26.19 13.37
C GLN A 464 8.34 25.78 14.70
N ARG A 465 8.62 24.49 14.87
CA ARG A 465 9.27 24.00 16.09
C ARG A 465 10.69 24.53 16.26
N ARG A 466 11.48 24.63 15.19
CA ARG A 466 12.83 25.20 15.26
C ARG A 466 12.78 26.69 15.64
N ARG A 467 11.82 27.45 15.12
CA ARG A 467 11.63 28.87 15.49
C ARG A 467 11.30 29.03 16.95
N HIS A 468 10.37 28.24 17.49
CA HIS A 468 10.03 28.29 18.91
C HIS A 468 11.19 27.87 19.84
N ALA A 469 12.01 26.92 19.43
CA ALA A 469 13.20 26.53 20.18
C ALA A 469 14.27 27.63 20.17
N GLY A 470 14.46 28.33 19.05
CA GLY A 470 15.40 29.46 18.94
C GLY A 470 14.96 30.67 19.76
N VAL A 471 13.69 31.03 19.75
CA VAL A 471 13.14 32.13 20.58
C VAL A 471 13.26 31.78 22.08
N GLY A 472 12.96 30.54 22.48
CA GLY A 472 13.14 30.12 23.89
C GLY A 472 14.58 30.17 24.34
N TRP A 473 15.55 29.86 23.48
CA TRP A 473 16.99 29.99 23.77
C TRP A 473 17.40 31.46 23.90
N ALA A 474 16.93 32.34 23.01
CA ALA A 474 17.26 33.77 23.04
C ALA A 474 16.69 34.46 24.32
N LEU A 475 15.46 34.12 24.73
CA LEU A 475 14.87 34.61 25.98
C LEU A 475 15.62 34.11 27.23
N ALA A 476 15.98 32.83 27.24
CA ALA A 476 16.75 32.26 28.37
C ALA A 476 18.14 32.88 28.50
N HIS A 477 18.78 33.32 27.42
CA HIS A 477 20.06 33.99 27.47
C HIS A 477 19.93 35.51 27.74
N ALA A 478 18.78 36.12 27.38
CA ALA A 478 18.49 37.50 27.77
C ALA A 478 18.30 37.63 29.28
N ASP A 479 17.56 36.71 29.92
CA ASP A 479 17.39 36.67 31.40
C ASP A 479 18.70 36.43 32.13
N SER A 480 19.60 35.56 31.63
CA SER A 480 20.90 35.32 32.24
C SER A 480 21.87 36.50 32.12
N SER A 481 21.73 37.35 31.12
CA SER A 481 22.56 38.55 30.93
C SER A 481 22.14 39.73 31.81
N ASP A 482 20.88 39.75 32.27
CA ASP A 482 20.40 40.77 33.25
C ASP A 482 20.73 40.40 34.69
N ASP A 483 20.79 39.12 35.05
CA ASP A 483 21.26 38.66 36.37
C ASP A 483 22.76 38.94 36.61
N ASP A 484 23.59 38.82 35.58
CA ASP A 484 25.03 39.14 35.67
C ASP A 484 25.28 40.66 35.83
N LYS A 485 24.36 41.53 35.42
CA LYS A 485 24.43 42.97 35.59
C LYS A 485 24.01 43.45 36.99
N GLN A 486 23.23 42.67 37.74
CA GLN A 486 22.83 43.03 39.12
C GLN A 486 23.82 42.60 40.20
N HIS A 487 24.77 41.71 39.92
CA HIS A 487 25.78 41.27 40.88
C HIS A 487 27.14 41.93 40.72
N GLY A 488 27.26 42.98 39.93
CA GLY A 488 28.52 43.69 39.57
C GLY A 488 28.89 44.91 40.44
N LEU A 489 28.38 45.05 41.68
CA LEU A 489 28.84 46.12 42.60
C LEU A 489 29.20 45.53 43.98
N LYS A 490 30.46 45.07 44.12
CA LYS A 490 31.10 44.96 45.44
C LYS A 490 31.67 46.29 45.82
N PRO A 491 31.42 46.83 47.08
CA PRO A 491 32.02 48.05 47.56
C PRO A 491 33.51 47.81 47.88
N ILE A 492 34.34 48.70 47.40
CA ILE A 492 35.77 48.83 47.76
C ILE A 492 35.87 49.27 49.19
N LEU A 493 36.36 48.42 50.08
CA LEU A 493 36.79 48.81 51.42
C LEU A 493 38.21 49.37 51.38
N PRO A 494 38.55 50.38 52.26
CA PRO A 494 39.80 51.13 52.17
C PRO A 494 40.94 50.32 52.77
N ILE A 495 42.13 50.55 52.18
CA ILE A 495 43.43 50.05 52.64
C ILE A 495 43.81 50.74 53.98
N SER A 496 43.98 49.98 55.07
CA SER A 496 44.74 50.47 56.25
C SER A 496 46.19 49.97 56.17
N ASN A 497 47.10 50.93 56.06
CA ASN A 497 48.50 50.72 56.34
C ASN A 497 48.62 50.39 57.81
N ASP A 498 49.32 49.34 58.14
CA ASP A 498 50.13 49.25 59.34
C ASP A 498 51.31 48.30 59.11
N THR A 499 52.46 48.90 59.10
CA THR A 499 53.81 48.36 59.31
C THR A 499 53.97 47.85 60.68
N GLU A 500 54.69 46.75 60.92
CA GLU A 500 55.72 46.45 61.93
C GLU A 500 55.94 44.93 62.02
N GLU A 501 57.07 44.43 61.61
CA GLU A 501 58.33 44.21 62.31
C GLU A 501 58.36 42.95 63.26
N LYS A 502 59.37 42.12 62.97
CA LYS A 502 60.09 41.16 63.87
C LYS A 502 59.34 39.83 64.21
N THR A 503 59.88 38.74 63.97
CA THR A 503 61.24 38.08 64.10
C THR A 503 61.20 36.78 63.29
#